data_e04fe4c3784ed999dfbbee6530a54f1f
#
_entry.id   e04fe4c3784ed999dfbbee6530a54f1f
#
_cell.length_a   1.000
_cell.length_b   1.000
_cell.length_c   1.000
_cell.angle_alpha   90.00
_cell.angle_beta   90.00
_cell.angle_gamma   90.00
#
_symmetry.space_group_name_H-M   'P 1'
#
loop_
_entity.id
_entity.type
_entity.pdbx_description
1 polymer ?
#
loop_
_entity_poly.entity_id
_entity_poly.type
_entity_poly.pdbx_seq_one_letter_code
_entity_poly.pdbx_strand_id
1 'polypeptide(L)'
;MNYKNLLLILLFLTSCTVQSTQYSENIFSNRGFVLLYDESLIEKKKLRKPLDDRSLEIVHNTLSKGTKVRIINLLNNKSTNAIVKTKNKNLFFYNSIFSKRIFDELDISLKEPYVEISKIRENKTFIAKKSKTFDEEKKVANKAPVKSISINEIGTPKSSELDDRRSFNYSIKITEFYFLKNAKELKKRIENETTLKNINIISINDTKHQVLLGPYSNINTLQSAYNSINNLNFENIELIRND
;
A
#
# COMPACT_ATOMS: atom_id res chain seq x y z
N MET A 1 13.13 63.93 -0.94
CA MET A 1 13.60 62.52 -1.03
C MET A 1 13.44 62.13 -2.47
N ASN A 2 14.52 61.88 -3.20
CA ASN A 2 14.49 61.73 -4.66
C ASN A 2 13.81 60.37 -5.01
N TYR A 3 12.74 60.46 -5.82
CA TYR A 3 11.96 59.26 -6.26
C TYR A 3 12.85 58.18 -6.92
N LYS A 4 14.03 58.52 -7.43
CA LYS A 4 15.01 57.54 -7.90
C LYS A 4 15.52 56.60 -6.78
N ASN A 5 15.69 57.08 -5.57
CA ASN A 5 16.09 56.26 -4.43
C ASN A 5 14.95 55.42 -3.88
N LEU A 6 13.70 55.89 -4.02
CA LEU A 6 12.51 55.14 -3.67
C LEU A 6 12.29 53.93 -4.61
N LEU A 7 12.56 54.15 -5.91
CA LEU A 7 12.46 53.11 -6.94
C LEU A 7 13.53 52.01 -6.76
N LEU A 8 14.73 52.41 -6.30
CA LEU A 8 15.82 51.49 -6.02
C LEU A 8 15.54 50.60 -4.79
N ILE A 9 14.87 51.15 -3.78
CA ILE A 9 14.45 50.41 -2.58
C ILE A 9 13.32 49.40 -2.93
N LEU A 10 12.42 49.74 -3.86
CA LEU A 10 11.34 48.87 -4.29
C LEU A 10 11.84 47.60 -5.05
N LEU A 11 12.99 47.73 -5.72
CA LEU A 11 13.64 46.63 -6.45
C LEU A 11 14.24 45.55 -5.52
N PHE A 12 14.59 45.91 -4.28
CA PHE A 12 15.12 44.95 -3.29
C PHE A 12 14.04 44.17 -2.53
N LEU A 13 12.75 44.51 -2.70
CA LEU A 13 11.64 43.83 -2.04
C LEU A 13 11.10 42.65 -2.84
N THR A 14 11.66 42.34 -4.03
CA THR A 14 11.42 41.08 -4.71
C THR A 14 12.20 39.98 -3.99
N SER A 15 11.82 39.73 -2.75
CA SER A 15 12.25 38.55 -1.99
C SER A 15 11.94 37.30 -2.78
N CYS A 16 12.99 36.58 -3.12
CA CYS A 16 12.87 35.22 -3.66
C CYS A 16 11.91 34.39 -2.77
N THR A 17 10.69 34.18 -3.22
CA THR A 17 9.90 33.10 -2.70
C THR A 17 10.64 31.83 -3.05
N VAL A 18 11.38 31.27 -2.10
CA VAL A 18 11.89 29.92 -2.19
C VAL A 18 10.65 29.02 -2.30
N GLN A 19 10.24 28.72 -3.53
CA GLN A 19 9.35 27.61 -3.76
C GLN A 19 10.08 26.37 -3.23
N SER A 20 9.71 25.95 -2.01
CA SER A 20 10.02 24.61 -1.57
C SER A 20 9.33 23.68 -2.56
N THR A 21 10.06 23.23 -3.58
CA THR A 21 9.67 22.07 -4.35
C THR A 21 9.54 20.95 -3.33
N GLN A 22 8.32 20.72 -2.86
CA GLN A 22 8.00 19.47 -2.20
C GLN A 22 8.25 18.40 -3.26
N TYR A 23 9.45 17.84 -3.23
CA TYR A 23 9.72 16.56 -3.88
C TYR A 23 8.76 15.58 -3.24
N SER A 24 7.63 15.37 -3.87
CA SER A 24 6.79 14.20 -3.65
C SER A 24 7.59 13.02 -4.20
N GLU A 25 8.61 12.59 -3.43
CA GLU A 25 9.21 11.29 -3.70
C GLU A 25 8.07 10.29 -3.63
N ASN A 26 7.80 9.61 -4.74
CA ASN A 26 6.81 8.56 -4.83
C ASN A 26 7.07 7.54 -3.72
N ILE A 27 6.32 7.67 -2.62
CA ILE A 27 6.36 6.69 -1.53
C ILE A 27 5.78 5.41 -2.14
N PHE A 28 6.57 4.33 -2.12
CA PHE A 28 6.05 3.05 -2.56
C PHE A 28 4.76 2.75 -1.79
N SER A 29 3.67 2.61 -2.51
CA SER A 29 2.41 2.08 -2.03
C SER A 29 1.87 1.12 -3.08
N ASN A 30 1.40 -0.03 -2.66
CA ASN A 30 0.84 -1.06 -3.52
C ASN A 30 -0.39 -1.68 -2.86
N ARG A 31 -1.49 -1.76 -3.60
CA ARG A 31 -2.71 -2.45 -3.20
C ARG A 31 -2.78 -3.80 -3.87
N GLY A 32 -3.29 -4.80 -3.15
CA GLY A 32 -3.48 -6.12 -3.73
C GLY A 32 -3.81 -7.19 -2.70
N PHE A 33 -3.99 -8.39 -3.21
CA PHE A 33 -4.31 -9.56 -2.38
C PHE A 33 -3.07 -10.10 -1.68
N VAL A 34 -3.27 -10.60 -0.48
CA VAL A 34 -2.23 -11.24 0.32
C VAL A 34 -2.62 -12.68 0.67
N LEU A 35 -1.61 -13.49 0.93
CA LEU A 35 -1.78 -14.88 1.29
C LEU A 35 -1.43 -15.06 2.77
N LEU A 36 -2.26 -15.80 3.50
CA LEU A 36 -1.91 -16.25 4.84
C LEU A 36 -0.78 -17.28 4.74
N TYR A 37 0.24 -17.15 5.58
CA TYR A 37 1.30 -18.16 5.67
C TYR A 37 0.72 -19.49 6.13
N ASP A 38 1.13 -20.53 5.43
CA ASP A 38 0.87 -21.93 5.73
C ASP A 38 2.10 -22.75 5.36
N GLU A 39 2.39 -23.80 6.13
CA GLU A 39 3.57 -24.64 5.91
C GLU A 39 3.57 -25.33 4.54
N SER A 40 2.39 -25.61 3.96
CA SER A 40 2.25 -26.16 2.61
C SER A 40 2.87 -25.28 1.53
N LEU A 41 3.08 -23.97 1.79
CA LEU A 41 3.76 -23.06 0.86
C LEU A 41 5.23 -23.42 0.68
N ILE A 42 5.86 -24.02 1.68
CA ILE A 42 7.23 -24.52 1.61
C ILE A 42 7.24 -25.83 0.80
N GLU A 43 6.35 -26.74 1.11
CA GLU A 43 6.20 -28.02 0.39
C GLU A 43 5.95 -27.79 -1.11
N LYS A 44 5.08 -26.87 -1.44
CA LYS A 44 4.78 -26.44 -2.82
C LYS A 44 5.87 -25.57 -3.46
N LYS A 45 7.03 -25.40 -2.80
CA LYS A 45 8.17 -24.56 -3.25
C LYS A 45 7.81 -23.09 -3.55
N LYS A 46 6.68 -22.61 -3.02
CA LYS A 46 6.26 -21.21 -3.14
C LYS A 46 7.01 -20.30 -2.18
N LEU A 47 7.53 -20.86 -1.08
CA LEU A 47 8.35 -20.17 -0.11
C LEU A 47 9.60 -21.00 0.23
N ARG A 48 10.76 -20.36 0.36
CA ARG A 48 12.04 -21.04 0.65
C ARG A 48 12.32 -21.20 2.13
N LYS A 49 11.80 -20.31 2.97
CA LYS A 49 12.04 -20.26 4.41
C LYS A 49 10.74 -20.03 5.15
N PRO A 50 10.52 -20.69 6.28
CA PRO A 50 9.30 -20.50 7.06
C PRO A 50 9.18 -19.06 7.56
N LEU A 51 7.94 -18.62 7.71
CA LEU A 51 7.58 -17.39 8.39
C LEU A 51 7.13 -17.75 9.81
N ASP A 52 7.54 -16.97 10.79
CA ASP A 52 7.08 -17.18 12.16
C ASP A 52 5.68 -16.57 12.31
N ASP A 53 4.69 -17.41 12.67
CA ASP A 53 3.29 -17.01 12.81
C ASP A 53 3.03 -15.96 13.87
N ARG A 54 3.95 -15.80 14.84
CA ARG A 54 3.87 -14.82 15.92
C ARG A 54 4.58 -13.50 15.58
N SER A 55 5.30 -13.44 14.47
CA SER A 55 6.08 -12.27 14.08
C SER A 55 5.23 -11.25 13.31
N LEU A 56 5.67 -9.99 13.30
CA LEU A 56 5.19 -8.96 12.37
C LEU A 56 6.08 -8.92 11.13
N GLU A 57 6.30 -10.08 10.53
CA GLU A 57 7.10 -10.23 9.33
C GLU A 57 6.24 -10.61 8.13
N ILE A 58 6.64 -10.14 6.96
CA ILE A 58 6.00 -10.47 5.68
C ILE A 58 7.02 -10.94 4.66
N VAL A 59 6.55 -11.72 3.69
CA VAL A 59 7.25 -11.94 2.43
C VAL A 59 6.62 -11.06 1.37
N HIS A 60 7.39 -10.29 0.62
CA HIS A 60 6.86 -9.35 -0.37
C HIS A 60 7.42 -9.64 -1.76
N ASN A 61 6.63 -9.37 -2.83
CA ASN A 61 7.04 -9.65 -4.21
C ASN A 61 8.15 -8.72 -4.73
N THR A 62 8.18 -7.46 -4.33
CA THR A 62 9.12 -6.45 -4.85
C THR A 62 10.05 -5.86 -3.80
N LEU A 63 9.57 -5.62 -2.57
CA LEU A 63 10.35 -4.97 -1.51
C LEU A 63 11.49 -5.85 -0.99
N SER A 64 12.61 -5.22 -0.68
CA SER A 64 13.80 -5.89 -0.17
C SER A 64 13.69 -6.26 1.30
N LYS A 65 14.45 -7.27 1.73
CA LYS A 65 14.59 -7.66 3.14
C LYS A 65 14.94 -6.46 4.02
N GLY A 66 14.32 -6.39 5.20
CA GLY A 66 14.54 -5.33 6.19
C GLY A 66 13.73 -4.06 5.94
N THR A 67 13.01 -3.95 4.80
CA THR A 67 12.14 -2.79 4.56
C THR A 67 11.02 -2.77 5.59
N LYS A 68 10.84 -1.62 6.27
CA LYS A 68 9.71 -1.37 7.15
C LYS A 68 8.52 -0.91 6.32
N VAL A 69 7.37 -1.50 6.57
CA VAL A 69 6.12 -1.21 5.86
C VAL A 69 4.98 -0.97 6.83
N ARG A 70 4.07 -0.12 6.43
CA ARG A 70 2.74 0.01 7.03
C ARG A 70 1.76 -0.77 6.16
N ILE A 71 0.93 -1.58 6.78
CA ILE A 71 -0.11 -2.38 6.15
C ILE A 71 -1.45 -1.85 6.63
N ILE A 72 -2.37 -1.66 5.70
CA ILE A 72 -3.74 -1.20 5.97
C ILE A 72 -4.71 -2.20 5.35
N ASN A 73 -5.60 -2.76 6.16
CA ASN A 73 -6.75 -3.49 5.65
C ASN A 73 -7.79 -2.49 5.14
N LEU A 74 -8.00 -2.46 3.83
CA LEU A 74 -8.88 -1.47 3.18
C LEU A 74 -10.38 -1.70 3.46
N LEU A 75 -10.74 -2.86 4.02
CA LEU A 75 -12.13 -3.18 4.34
C LEU A 75 -12.56 -2.62 5.70
N ASN A 76 -11.64 -2.52 6.66
CA ASN A 76 -11.95 -2.09 8.03
C ASN A 76 -11.05 -0.96 8.54
N ASN A 77 -10.11 -0.47 7.72
CA ASN A 77 -9.13 0.58 8.02
C ASN A 77 -8.17 0.26 9.19
N LYS A 78 -8.13 -0.98 9.68
CA LYS A 78 -7.10 -1.39 10.67
C LYS A 78 -5.73 -1.37 10.03
N SER A 79 -4.71 -0.94 10.80
CA SER A 79 -3.35 -0.87 10.29
C SER A 79 -2.32 -1.35 11.30
N THR A 80 -1.24 -1.97 10.81
CA THR A 80 -0.07 -2.37 11.60
C THR A 80 1.22 -2.12 10.83
N ASN A 81 2.35 -2.11 11.54
CA ASN A 81 3.67 -2.02 10.93
C ASN A 81 4.31 -3.40 10.91
N ALA A 82 4.98 -3.71 9.81
CA ALA A 82 5.68 -4.98 9.63
C ALA A 82 7.05 -4.79 8.99
N ILE A 83 7.84 -5.86 8.98
CA ILE A 83 9.17 -5.89 8.35
C ILE A 83 9.18 -6.95 7.26
N VAL A 84 9.74 -6.60 6.11
CA VAL A 84 9.95 -7.56 5.02
C VAL A 84 11.06 -8.54 5.41
N LYS A 85 10.72 -9.80 5.64
CA LYS A 85 11.68 -10.89 5.94
C LYS A 85 12.47 -11.31 4.73
N THR A 86 11.80 -11.43 3.60
CA THR A 86 12.42 -11.81 2.32
C THR A 86 11.59 -11.35 1.13
N LYS A 87 12.27 -11.19 -0.02
CA LYS A 87 11.64 -10.92 -1.30
C LYS A 87 11.35 -12.23 -2.03
N ASN A 88 10.15 -12.35 -2.60
CA ASN A 88 9.77 -13.47 -3.45
C ASN A 88 9.02 -13.01 -4.69
N LYS A 89 9.68 -13.00 -5.82
CA LYS A 89 9.11 -12.55 -7.11
C LYS A 89 8.03 -13.50 -7.67
N ASN A 90 7.93 -14.73 -7.16
CA ASN A 90 7.05 -15.76 -7.70
C ASN A 90 5.67 -15.80 -7.02
N LEU A 91 5.25 -14.71 -6.41
CA LEU A 91 3.92 -14.63 -5.79
C LEU A 91 2.81 -14.36 -6.81
N PHE A 92 3.17 -13.92 -8.03
CA PHE A 92 2.24 -13.62 -9.13
C PHE A 92 1.04 -12.76 -8.70
N PHE A 93 -0.13 -13.38 -8.55
CA PHE A 93 -1.37 -12.72 -8.15
C PHE A 93 -1.30 -12.06 -6.76
N TYR A 94 -0.53 -12.65 -5.82
CA TYR A 94 -0.42 -12.12 -4.47
C TYR A 94 0.76 -11.16 -4.34
N ASN A 95 0.53 -10.02 -3.66
CA ASN A 95 1.60 -9.06 -3.37
C ASN A 95 2.53 -9.53 -2.26
N SER A 96 1.97 -10.23 -1.28
CA SER A 96 2.69 -10.65 -0.07
C SER A 96 2.14 -11.92 0.53
N ILE A 97 2.97 -12.55 1.39
CA ILE A 97 2.53 -13.58 2.34
C ILE A 97 2.69 -12.98 3.73
N PHE A 98 1.66 -13.07 4.55
CA PHE A 98 1.62 -12.54 5.90
C PHE A 98 1.63 -13.65 6.94
N SER A 99 2.25 -13.38 8.11
CA SER A 99 2.11 -14.22 9.29
C SER A 99 0.66 -14.25 9.81
N LYS A 100 0.31 -15.28 10.56
CA LYS A 100 -1.00 -15.38 11.19
C LYS A 100 -1.29 -14.18 12.10
N ARG A 101 -0.30 -13.72 12.86
CA ARG A 101 -0.42 -12.55 13.72
C ARG A 101 -0.90 -11.30 12.98
N ILE A 102 -0.36 -11.02 11.79
CA ILE A 102 -0.77 -9.84 11.00
C ILE A 102 -2.23 -9.99 10.53
N PHE A 103 -2.64 -11.20 10.12
CA PHE A 103 -4.03 -11.46 9.75
C PHE A 103 -4.98 -11.20 10.91
N ASP A 104 -4.64 -11.70 12.11
CA ASP A 104 -5.46 -11.55 13.32
C ASP A 104 -5.50 -10.07 13.77
N GLU A 105 -4.36 -9.34 13.80
CA GLU A 105 -4.32 -7.93 14.21
C GLU A 105 -5.10 -7.02 13.27
N LEU A 106 -5.06 -7.30 11.97
CA LEU A 106 -5.76 -6.51 10.96
C LEU A 106 -7.18 -7.00 10.67
N ASP A 107 -7.59 -8.12 11.29
CA ASP A 107 -8.89 -8.74 11.05
C ASP A 107 -9.14 -8.95 9.53
N ILE A 108 -8.16 -9.62 8.88
CA ILE A 108 -8.21 -9.86 7.44
C ILE A 108 -9.05 -11.11 7.16
N SER A 109 -10.10 -10.96 6.36
CA SER A 109 -10.91 -12.09 5.90
C SER A 109 -10.17 -12.90 4.84
N LEU A 110 -10.17 -14.24 4.98
CA LEU A 110 -9.63 -15.13 3.94
C LEU A 110 -10.43 -15.09 2.63
N LYS A 111 -11.69 -14.63 2.69
CA LYS A 111 -12.54 -14.49 1.50
C LYS A 111 -12.14 -13.26 0.66
N GLU A 112 -11.64 -12.21 1.30
CA GLU A 112 -11.27 -10.95 0.66
C GLU A 112 -10.01 -10.34 1.33
N PRO A 113 -8.83 -10.99 1.20
CA PRO A 113 -7.60 -10.53 1.84
C PRO A 113 -6.92 -9.41 1.03
N TYR A 114 -7.59 -8.26 0.91
CA TYR A 114 -7.16 -7.12 0.11
C TYR A 114 -6.66 -5.98 0.98
N VAL A 115 -5.39 -5.61 0.80
CA VAL A 115 -4.69 -4.64 1.65
C VAL A 115 -3.91 -3.62 0.84
N GLU A 116 -3.56 -2.52 1.49
CA GLU A 116 -2.55 -1.57 1.02
C GLU A 116 -1.26 -1.75 1.83
N ILE A 117 -0.12 -1.81 1.14
CA ILE A 117 1.21 -1.90 1.73
C ILE A 117 2.01 -0.68 1.30
N SER A 118 2.44 0.15 2.23
CA SER A 118 3.26 1.33 1.98
C SER A 118 4.60 1.25 2.72
N LYS A 119 5.68 1.71 2.06
CA LYS A 119 7.00 1.76 2.68
C LYS A 119 7.06 2.89 3.71
N ILE A 120 7.52 2.59 4.93
CA ILE A 120 7.77 3.59 5.96
C ILE A 120 9.12 4.27 5.66
N ARG A 121 9.12 5.60 5.60
CA ARG A 121 10.36 6.40 5.50
C ARG A 121 11.08 6.36 6.84
N GLU A 122 12.33 5.98 6.83
CA GLU A 122 13.22 6.23 7.96
C GLU A 122 13.79 7.64 7.78
N ASN A 123 13.40 8.56 8.65
CA ASN A 123 14.04 9.88 8.72
C ASN A 123 15.47 9.68 9.25
N LYS A 124 16.42 9.49 8.36
CA LYS A 124 17.85 9.37 8.71
C LYS A 124 18.43 10.66 9.26
N THR A 125 17.72 11.79 9.16
CA THR A 125 18.20 13.11 9.55
C THR A 125 17.93 13.49 11.00
N PHE A 126 17.05 12.77 11.71
CA PHE A 126 16.79 13.03 13.12
C PHE A 126 17.41 11.95 14.02
N ILE A 127 18.74 11.97 14.13
CA ILE A 127 19.39 11.36 15.30
C ILE A 127 19.24 12.40 16.41
N ALA A 128 18.20 12.29 17.22
CA ALA A 128 18.17 12.99 18.51
C ALA A 128 19.39 12.53 19.29
N LYS A 129 20.44 13.36 19.32
CA LYS A 129 21.55 13.14 20.24
C LYS A 129 20.91 13.12 21.63
N LYS A 130 21.08 11.99 22.36
CA LYS A 130 20.66 11.88 23.75
C LYS A 130 21.16 13.13 24.48
N SER A 131 20.25 14.00 24.87
CA SER A 131 20.63 15.20 25.63
C SER A 131 21.32 14.74 26.91
N LYS A 132 22.46 15.29 27.20
CA LYS A 132 23.12 15.04 28.49
C LYS A 132 22.26 15.77 29.54
N THR A 133 21.54 15.00 30.32
CA THR A 133 20.81 15.52 31.49
C THR A 133 21.85 15.93 32.51
N PHE A 134 21.88 17.20 32.89
CA PHE A 134 22.76 17.67 33.95
C PHE A 134 22.29 17.13 35.29
N ASP A 135 23.22 16.92 36.22
CA ASP A 135 22.90 16.29 37.52
C ASP A 135 21.91 17.13 38.37
N GLU A 136 21.78 18.40 38.09
CA GLU A 136 20.77 19.30 38.70
C GLU A 136 19.35 18.93 38.23
N GLU A 137 19.14 18.63 36.97
CA GLU A 137 17.83 18.19 36.42
C GLU A 137 17.40 16.82 36.99
N LYS A 138 18.35 15.91 37.22
CA LYS A 138 18.07 14.63 37.86
C LYS A 138 17.56 14.80 39.30
N LYS A 139 18.07 15.80 40.03
CA LYS A 139 17.63 16.11 41.41
C LYS A 139 16.20 16.67 41.46
N VAL A 140 15.79 17.41 40.43
CA VAL A 140 14.42 17.95 40.33
C VAL A 140 13.44 16.85 39.90
N ALA A 141 13.77 15.99 38.99
CA ALA A 141 12.94 14.90 38.53
C ALA A 141 12.61 13.90 39.67
N ASN A 142 13.56 13.67 40.60
CA ASN A 142 13.35 12.77 41.74
C ASN A 142 12.48 13.38 42.85
N LYS A 143 12.18 14.69 42.81
CA LYS A 143 11.33 15.36 43.80
C LYS A 143 9.91 15.66 43.32
N ALA A 144 9.60 15.43 42.05
CA ALA A 144 8.27 15.63 41.51
C ALA A 144 7.37 14.46 42.00
N PRO A 145 6.26 14.72 42.72
CA PRO A 145 5.33 13.67 43.07
C PRO A 145 4.63 13.17 41.80
N VAL A 146 4.99 11.97 41.37
CA VAL A 146 4.30 11.30 40.27
C VAL A 146 2.94 10.84 40.85
N LYS A 147 1.90 11.67 40.71
CA LYS A 147 0.53 11.16 40.82
C LYS A 147 0.31 10.19 39.67
N SER A 148 0.17 8.92 40.00
CA SER A 148 -0.25 7.92 39.03
C SER A 148 -1.60 8.33 38.48
N ILE A 149 -1.61 8.73 37.20
CA ILE A 149 -2.85 8.89 36.46
C ILE A 149 -3.27 7.48 36.04
N SER A 150 -4.27 6.93 36.75
CA SER A 150 -4.94 5.73 36.25
C SER A 150 -5.72 6.14 34.99
N ILE A 151 -5.27 5.66 33.87
CA ILE A 151 -6.04 5.74 32.62
C ILE A 151 -7.12 4.68 32.72
N ASN A 152 -8.25 5.05 33.30
CA ASN A 152 -9.46 4.26 33.24
C ASN A 152 -10.08 4.49 31.87
N GLU A 153 -10.14 3.41 31.11
CA GLU A 153 -11.07 3.14 30.01
C GLU A 153 -11.18 4.24 28.94
N ILE A 154 -10.20 4.26 28.05
CA ILE A 154 -10.54 4.64 26.67
C ILE A 154 -11.40 3.49 26.16
N GLY A 155 -12.70 3.78 26.02
CA GLY A 155 -13.69 2.82 25.58
C GLY A 155 -13.19 2.09 24.34
N THR A 156 -13.17 0.78 24.41
CA THR A 156 -13.02 -0.08 23.24
C THR A 156 -14.03 0.43 22.18
N PRO A 157 -13.60 0.85 21.00
CA PRO A 157 -14.55 1.09 19.95
C PRO A 157 -15.29 -0.23 19.75
N LYS A 158 -16.61 -0.22 20.00
CA LYS A 158 -17.48 -1.31 19.59
C LYS A 158 -17.04 -1.72 18.20
N SER A 159 -16.66 -2.99 18.03
CA SER A 159 -16.52 -3.59 16.72
C SER A 159 -17.84 -3.32 16.02
N SER A 160 -17.83 -2.33 15.11
CA SER A 160 -18.93 -2.18 14.17
C SER A 160 -18.97 -3.53 13.43
N GLU A 161 -20.06 -4.25 13.60
CA GLU A 161 -20.42 -5.36 12.73
C GLU A 161 -20.29 -4.79 11.31
N LEU A 162 -19.18 -5.14 10.65
CA LEU A 162 -18.93 -4.74 9.29
C LEU A 162 -20.07 -5.33 8.48
N ASP A 163 -20.83 -4.42 7.88
CA ASP A 163 -21.97 -4.73 7.05
C ASP A 163 -21.57 -5.81 6.02
N ASP A 164 -22.01 -7.06 6.24
CA ASP A 164 -21.73 -8.25 5.43
C ASP A 164 -22.37 -8.13 4.01
N ARG A 165 -22.88 -6.93 3.67
CA ARG A 165 -23.54 -6.60 2.41
C ARG A 165 -22.56 -6.19 1.29
N ARG A 166 -21.29 -6.02 1.58
CA ARG A 166 -20.29 -5.69 0.54
C ARG A 166 -19.93 -6.94 -0.20
N SER A 167 -20.46 -7.13 -1.40
CA SER A 167 -20.09 -8.24 -2.26
C SER A 167 -18.67 -8.05 -2.78
N PHE A 168 -17.91 -9.16 -2.86
CA PHE A 168 -16.63 -9.20 -3.55
C PHE A 168 -16.83 -8.73 -5.01
N ASN A 169 -16.18 -7.62 -5.38
CA ASN A 169 -16.34 -7.03 -6.71
C ASN A 169 -15.02 -6.40 -7.17
N TYR A 170 -14.30 -7.09 -8.05
CA TYR A 170 -12.98 -6.66 -8.50
C TYR A 170 -12.83 -6.76 -10.00
N SER A 171 -12.05 -5.85 -10.57
CA SER A 171 -11.62 -5.87 -11.96
C SER A 171 -10.10 -5.86 -12.08
N ILE A 172 -9.59 -6.39 -13.19
CA ILE A 172 -8.18 -6.35 -13.54
C ILE A 172 -7.99 -5.26 -14.58
N LYS A 173 -7.29 -4.19 -14.23
CA LYS A 173 -6.86 -3.17 -15.18
C LYS A 173 -5.57 -3.64 -15.82
N ILE A 174 -5.61 -3.80 -17.15
CA ILE A 174 -4.46 -4.29 -17.92
C ILE A 174 -3.54 -3.14 -18.27
N THR A 175 -4.10 -2.08 -18.84
CA THR A 175 -3.35 -0.90 -19.26
C THR A 175 -4.31 0.24 -19.61
N GLU A 176 -3.73 1.38 -19.96
CA GLU A 176 -4.43 2.59 -20.35
C GLU A 176 -3.84 3.14 -21.65
N PHE A 177 -4.69 3.60 -22.55
CA PHE A 177 -4.30 4.15 -23.85
C PHE A 177 -4.81 5.57 -24.03
N TYR A 178 -4.03 6.37 -24.77
CA TYR A 178 -4.44 7.69 -25.22
C TYR A 178 -5.50 7.60 -26.34
N PHE A 179 -5.38 6.63 -27.26
CA PHE A 179 -6.31 6.45 -28.39
C PHE A 179 -7.22 5.24 -28.17
N LEU A 180 -8.52 5.44 -28.36
CA LEU A 180 -9.53 4.38 -28.27
C LEU A 180 -9.24 3.22 -29.24
N LYS A 181 -8.67 3.51 -30.41
CA LYS A 181 -8.30 2.49 -31.40
C LYS A 181 -7.36 1.44 -30.79
N ASN A 182 -6.31 1.88 -30.09
CA ASN A 182 -5.33 0.98 -29.47
C ASN A 182 -5.96 0.10 -28.38
N ALA A 183 -6.89 0.68 -27.59
CA ALA A 183 -7.65 -0.09 -26.61
C ALA A 183 -8.51 -1.19 -27.27
N LYS A 184 -9.15 -0.88 -28.41
CA LYS A 184 -9.93 -1.87 -29.17
C LYS A 184 -9.05 -2.95 -29.80
N GLU A 185 -7.87 -2.61 -30.28
CA GLU A 185 -6.89 -3.56 -30.82
C GLU A 185 -6.39 -4.51 -29.73
N LEU A 186 -6.05 -3.97 -28.54
CA LEU A 186 -5.67 -4.81 -27.40
C LEU A 186 -6.80 -5.75 -26.98
N LYS A 187 -8.04 -5.25 -26.89
CA LYS A 187 -9.20 -6.10 -26.58
C LYS A 187 -9.30 -7.29 -27.53
N LYS A 188 -9.25 -7.04 -28.83
CA LYS A 188 -9.26 -8.11 -29.86
C LYS A 188 -8.11 -9.10 -29.71
N ARG A 189 -6.91 -8.60 -29.41
CA ARG A 189 -5.75 -9.45 -29.17
C ARG A 189 -5.99 -10.40 -28.00
N ILE A 190 -6.48 -9.89 -26.86
CA ILE A 190 -6.76 -10.72 -25.68
C ILE A 190 -7.86 -11.73 -25.97
N GLU A 191 -8.93 -11.34 -26.68
CA GLU A 191 -10.03 -12.25 -27.10
C GLU A 191 -9.52 -13.41 -27.97
N ASN A 192 -8.51 -13.16 -28.81
CA ASN A 192 -7.91 -14.15 -29.70
C ASN A 192 -6.88 -15.05 -29.00
N GLU A 193 -6.10 -14.50 -28.07
CA GLU A 193 -4.99 -15.20 -27.41
C GLU A 193 -5.41 -15.89 -26.09
N THR A 194 -6.62 -15.62 -25.60
CA THR A 194 -7.14 -16.17 -24.35
C THR A 194 -8.59 -16.62 -24.47
N THR A 195 -9.06 -17.36 -23.45
CA THR A 195 -10.49 -17.72 -23.32
C THR A 195 -11.32 -16.68 -22.58
N LEU A 196 -10.73 -15.53 -22.23
CA LEU A 196 -11.36 -14.47 -21.44
C LEU A 196 -12.37 -13.71 -22.30
N LYS A 197 -13.59 -13.53 -21.76
CA LYS A 197 -14.68 -12.86 -22.51
C LYS A 197 -15.11 -11.53 -21.91
N ASN A 198 -14.86 -11.31 -20.61
CA ASN A 198 -15.33 -10.10 -19.92
C ASN A 198 -14.32 -8.94 -20.04
N ILE A 199 -14.01 -8.55 -21.29
CA ILE A 199 -13.06 -7.47 -21.57
C ILE A 199 -13.83 -6.19 -21.88
N ASN A 200 -13.65 -5.18 -21.02
CA ASN A 200 -14.32 -3.90 -21.11
C ASN A 200 -13.33 -2.77 -21.40
N ILE A 201 -13.79 -1.77 -22.13
CA ILE A 201 -13.05 -0.52 -22.34
C ILE A 201 -13.84 0.58 -21.66
N ILE A 202 -13.22 1.25 -20.70
CA ILE A 202 -13.80 2.41 -20.00
C ILE A 202 -13.06 3.66 -20.46
N SER A 203 -13.77 4.56 -21.14
CA SER A 203 -13.26 5.87 -21.51
C SER A 203 -13.54 6.86 -20.40
N ILE A 204 -12.47 7.31 -19.70
CA ILE A 204 -12.57 8.29 -18.63
C ILE A 204 -12.75 9.70 -19.23
N ASN A 205 -12.04 9.95 -20.34
CA ASN A 205 -12.14 11.16 -21.16
C ASN A 205 -11.66 10.84 -22.59
N ASP A 206 -11.55 11.85 -23.46
CA ASP A 206 -11.18 11.69 -24.88
C ASP A 206 -9.76 11.14 -25.09
N THR A 207 -8.90 11.22 -24.09
CA THR A 207 -7.49 10.84 -24.16
C THR A 207 -7.11 9.74 -23.17
N LYS A 208 -8.11 9.11 -22.52
CA LYS A 208 -7.86 8.14 -21.45
C LYS A 208 -8.83 6.97 -21.54
N HIS A 209 -8.36 5.86 -22.10
CA HIS A 209 -9.15 4.65 -22.35
C HIS A 209 -8.51 3.48 -21.65
N GLN A 210 -9.17 2.96 -20.61
CA GLN A 210 -8.70 1.83 -19.80
C GLN A 210 -9.25 0.52 -20.34
N VAL A 211 -8.40 -0.50 -20.42
CA VAL A 211 -8.80 -1.88 -20.74
C VAL A 211 -8.85 -2.68 -19.45
N LEU A 212 -10.04 -3.17 -19.11
CA LEU A 212 -10.33 -3.91 -17.89
C LEU A 212 -10.91 -5.29 -18.19
N LEU A 213 -10.59 -6.24 -17.31
CA LEU A 213 -11.26 -7.54 -17.23
C LEU A 213 -12.17 -7.60 -16.02
N GLY A 214 -13.34 -8.13 -16.18
CA GLY A 214 -14.31 -8.29 -15.09
C GLY A 214 -15.60 -7.50 -15.29
N PRO A 215 -16.37 -7.27 -14.23
CA PRO A 215 -16.06 -7.56 -12.82
C PRO A 215 -16.08 -9.05 -12.47
N TYR A 216 -15.37 -9.42 -11.40
CA TYR A 216 -15.33 -10.75 -10.82
C TYR A 216 -15.92 -10.75 -9.41
N SER A 217 -16.73 -11.76 -9.10
CA SER A 217 -17.45 -11.86 -7.83
C SER A 217 -16.79 -12.79 -6.80
N ASN A 218 -15.65 -13.38 -7.12
CA ASN A 218 -14.89 -14.21 -6.18
C ASN A 218 -13.39 -14.25 -6.54
N ILE A 219 -12.57 -14.56 -5.53
CA ILE A 219 -11.12 -14.52 -5.65
C ILE A 219 -10.57 -15.58 -6.63
N ASN A 220 -11.22 -16.75 -6.73
CA ASN A 220 -10.71 -17.83 -7.58
C ASN A 220 -10.85 -17.52 -9.07
N THR A 221 -11.99 -16.95 -9.47
CA THR A 221 -12.21 -16.51 -10.86
C THR A 221 -11.33 -15.33 -11.21
N LEU A 222 -11.16 -14.39 -10.28
CA LEU A 222 -10.25 -13.25 -10.44
C LEU A 222 -8.79 -13.73 -10.60
N GLN A 223 -8.33 -14.65 -9.77
CA GLN A 223 -6.98 -15.22 -9.84
C GLN A 223 -6.74 -15.99 -11.13
N SER A 224 -7.72 -16.77 -11.58
CA SER A 224 -7.63 -17.53 -12.85
C SER A 224 -7.50 -16.57 -14.04
N ALA A 225 -8.29 -15.50 -14.07
CA ALA A 225 -8.21 -14.48 -15.10
C ALA A 225 -6.88 -13.73 -15.06
N TYR A 226 -6.41 -13.37 -13.87
CA TYR A 226 -5.11 -12.73 -13.69
C TYR A 226 -3.96 -13.60 -14.21
N ASN A 227 -3.96 -14.89 -13.90
CA ASN A 227 -2.94 -15.81 -14.37
C ASN A 227 -2.94 -15.94 -15.91
N SER A 228 -4.13 -15.96 -16.52
CA SER A 228 -4.26 -16.01 -17.98
C SER A 228 -3.68 -14.76 -18.65
N ILE A 229 -3.95 -13.58 -18.09
CA ILE A 229 -3.41 -12.31 -18.60
C ILE A 229 -1.91 -12.17 -18.33
N ASN A 230 -1.43 -12.63 -17.18
CA ASN A 230 -0.02 -12.55 -16.82
C ASN A 230 0.88 -13.33 -17.80
N ASN A 231 0.36 -14.39 -18.43
CA ASN A 231 1.05 -15.16 -19.46
C ASN A 231 1.30 -14.35 -20.74
N LEU A 232 0.56 -13.27 -20.96
CA LEU A 232 0.75 -12.36 -22.09
C LEU A 232 1.81 -11.28 -21.83
N ASN A 233 2.46 -11.32 -20.65
CA ASN A 233 3.56 -10.43 -20.24
C ASN A 233 3.23 -8.94 -20.31
N PHE A 234 2.02 -8.55 -19.88
CA PHE A 234 1.69 -7.14 -19.69
C PHE A 234 2.42 -6.59 -18.46
N GLU A 235 2.96 -5.38 -18.61
CA GLU A 235 3.53 -4.63 -17.51
C GLU A 235 2.41 -3.92 -16.73
N ASN A 236 2.58 -3.81 -15.40
CA ASN A 236 1.72 -2.99 -14.53
C ASN A 236 0.22 -3.38 -14.50
N ILE A 237 -0.07 -4.68 -14.45
CA ILE A 237 -1.43 -5.16 -14.20
C ILE A 237 -1.86 -4.76 -12.78
N GLU A 238 -2.99 -4.07 -12.66
CA GLU A 238 -3.54 -3.61 -11.39
C GLU A 238 -4.85 -4.32 -11.05
N LEU A 239 -5.02 -4.66 -9.77
CA LEU A 239 -6.28 -5.17 -9.24
C LEU A 239 -7.05 -4.02 -8.62
N ILE A 240 -8.24 -3.74 -9.15
CA ILE A 240 -9.08 -2.62 -8.74
C ILE A 240 -10.35 -3.17 -8.10
N ARG A 241 -10.68 -2.68 -6.92
CA ARG A 241 -11.98 -2.89 -6.31
C ARG A 241 -13.00 -1.98 -6.97
N ASN A 242 -14.13 -2.55 -7.37
CA ASN A 242 -15.25 -1.77 -7.87
C ASN A 242 -16.18 -1.45 -6.69
N ASP A 243 -16.43 -0.17 -6.47
CA ASP A 243 -17.36 0.34 -5.42
C ASP A 243 -18.81 0.22 -5.87
#